data_c05a4bf96aa5db286fa40a60389da464
#
_entry.id   c05a4bf96aa5db286fa40a60389da464
#
_cell.length_a   1.000
_cell.length_b   1.000
_cell.length_c   1.000
_cell.angle_alpha   90.00
_cell.angle_beta   90.00
_cell.angle_gamma   90.00
#
_symmetry.space_group_name_H-M   'P 1'
#
loop_
_entity.id
_entity.type
_entity.pdbx_description
1 polymer ?
#
loop_
_entity_poly.entity_id
_entity_poly.type
_entity_poly.pdbx_seq_one_letter_code
_entity_poly.pdbx_strand_id
1 'polypeptide(L)'
;FWIANLAIIGLVKFAGIPVLGMQSFGIAFPNAPSMWLDRVWHIALPATILSLGGIAVQSRYIRASMLETLHEGYIRTARAKGLDDDTIFYKHALRNSIRPLITGIGGLLPALIGGSVIVETIFAYPGMGRLGYEAVLERDYPTPVALNFIVAALVLVGNLVSDLLYAVVDPRVRLE
;
A
#
# COMPACT_ATOMS: atom_id res chain seq x y z
N PHE A 1 12.73 9.62 0.63
CA PHE A 1 13.71 10.12 -0.35
C PHE A 1 15.15 9.84 0.11
N TRP A 2 15.59 10.47 1.20
CA TRP A 2 16.92 10.24 1.78
C TRP A 2 17.17 8.78 2.18
N ILE A 3 16.16 8.13 2.79
CA ILE A 3 16.24 6.72 3.19
C ILE A 3 16.47 5.83 1.97
N ALA A 4 15.81 6.08 0.84
CA ALA A 4 15.98 5.33 -0.40
C ALA A 4 17.43 5.42 -0.91
N ASN A 5 17.98 6.64 -0.98
CA ASN A 5 19.36 6.85 -1.41
C ASN A 5 20.39 6.20 -0.45
N LEU A 6 20.19 6.35 0.86
CA LEU A 6 21.06 5.73 1.85
C LEU A 6 21.02 4.20 1.79
N ALA A 7 19.83 3.61 1.57
CA ALA A 7 19.67 2.18 1.41
C ALA A 7 20.38 1.66 0.14
N ILE A 8 20.28 2.37 -0.98
CA ILE A 8 20.99 2.03 -2.21
C ILE A 8 22.51 2.09 -1.99
N ILE A 9 23.02 3.19 -1.42
CA ILE A 9 24.44 3.35 -1.14
C ILE A 9 24.93 2.24 -0.21
N GLY A 10 24.18 1.94 0.84
CA GLY A 10 24.51 0.87 1.78
C GLY A 10 24.57 -0.50 1.12
N LEU A 11 23.55 -0.88 0.39
CA LEU A 11 23.45 -2.21 -0.22
C LEU A 11 24.39 -2.38 -1.42
N VAL A 12 24.49 -1.39 -2.30
CA VAL A 12 25.35 -1.49 -3.49
C VAL A 12 26.82 -1.35 -3.12
N LYS A 13 27.18 -0.34 -2.30
CA LYS A 13 28.57 -0.02 -2.01
C LYS A 13 29.20 -0.94 -0.96
N PHE A 14 28.46 -1.33 0.08
CA PHE A 14 28.99 -2.13 1.19
C PHE A 14 28.69 -3.63 1.07
N ALA A 15 27.55 -4.00 0.51
CA ALA A 15 27.16 -5.40 0.36
C ALA A 15 27.34 -5.94 -1.06
N GLY A 16 27.62 -5.09 -2.05
CA GLY A 16 27.76 -5.50 -3.45
C GLY A 16 26.48 -6.07 -4.08
N ILE A 17 25.32 -5.75 -3.48
CA ILE A 17 24.04 -6.32 -3.88
C ILE A 17 23.39 -5.41 -4.92
N PRO A 18 23.09 -5.90 -6.14
CA PRO A 18 22.38 -5.12 -7.13
C PRO A 18 20.94 -4.89 -6.69
N VAL A 19 20.49 -3.63 -6.67
CA VAL A 19 19.14 -3.23 -6.28
C VAL A 19 18.51 -2.25 -7.26
N LEU A 20 19.22 -1.91 -8.32
CA LEU A 20 18.76 -0.99 -9.36
C LEU A 20 18.16 -1.75 -10.54
N GLY A 21 17.07 -1.24 -11.09
CA GLY A 21 16.39 -1.85 -12.23
C GLY A 21 15.43 -2.97 -11.83
N MET A 22 14.97 -3.72 -12.81
CA MET A 22 13.99 -4.80 -12.63
C MET A 22 14.62 -6.17 -12.42
N GLN A 23 15.89 -6.32 -12.81
CA GLN A 23 16.66 -7.57 -12.72
C GLN A 23 18.16 -7.29 -12.78
N SER A 24 18.96 -8.24 -12.33
CA SER A 24 20.42 -8.16 -12.38
C SER A 24 20.92 -8.21 -13.84
N PHE A 25 21.73 -7.24 -14.24
CA PHE A 25 22.31 -7.20 -15.58
C PHE A 25 23.50 -8.17 -15.69
N GLY A 26 23.61 -8.87 -16.82
CA GLY A 26 24.77 -9.72 -17.13
C GLY A 26 24.76 -11.10 -16.49
N ILE A 27 23.69 -11.49 -15.78
CA ILE A 27 23.55 -12.82 -15.21
C ILE A 27 22.62 -13.64 -16.11
N ALA A 28 23.13 -14.76 -16.64
CA ALA A 28 22.30 -15.73 -17.33
C ALA A 28 21.57 -16.58 -16.28
N PHE A 29 20.25 -16.47 -16.22
CA PHE A 29 19.44 -17.27 -15.29
C PHE A 29 19.23 -18.67 -15.87
N PRO A 30 19.73 -19.72 -15.23
CA PRO A 30 19.62 -21.10 -15.75
C PRO A 30 18.18 -21.65 -15.70
N ASN A 31 17.35 -21.09 -14.82
CA ASN A 31 15.97 -21.56 -14.60
C ASN A 31 14.99 -20.39 -14.37
N ALA A 32 13.72 -20.58 -14.74
CA ALA A 32 12.66 -19.63 -14.47
C ALA A 32 12.52 -19.23 -12.98
N PRO A 33 12.64 -20.14 -11.99
CA PRO A 33 12.58 -19.76 -10.58
C PRO A 33 13.67 -18.77 -10.13
N SER A 34 14.89 -18.90 -10.63
CA SER A 34 15.99 -17.98 -10.28
C SER A 34 15.75 -16.56 -10.78
N MET A 35 15.16 -16.43 -11.97
CA MET A 35 14.76 -15.13 -12.53
C MET A 35 13.65 -14.46 -11.72
N TRP A 36 12.66 -15.24 -11.24
CA TRP A 36 11.60 -14.70 -10.40
C TRP A 36 12.12 -14.26 -9.03
N LEU A 37 13.02 -15.02 -8.42
CA LEU A 37 13.67 -14.62 -7.17
C LEU A 37 14.47 -13.32 -7.32
N ASP A 38 15.22 -13.16 -8.39
CA ASP A 38 15.94 -11.93 -8.68
C ASP A 38 15.01 -10.73 -8.82
N ARG A 39 13.90 -10.88 -9.56
CA ARG A 39 12.88 -9.82 -9.68
C ARG A 39 12.23 -9.45 -8.35
N VAL A 40 11.85 -10.45 -7.55
CA VAL A 40 11.30 -10.22 -6.20
C VAL A 40 12.29 -9.46 -5.33
N TRP A 41 13.57 -9.79 -5.44
CA TRP A 41 14.62 -9.09 -4.73
C TRP A 41 14.72 -7.60 -5.12
N HIS A 42 14.68 -7.29 -6.41
CA HIS A 42 14.74 -5.91 -6.91
C HIS A 42 13.49 -5.08 -6.56
N ILE A 43 12.33 -5.72 -6.43
CA ILE A 43 11.09 -5.06 -5.99
C ILE A 43 11.05 -4.87 -4.47
N ALA A 44 11.68 -5.76 -3.70
CA ALA A 44 11.54 -5.77 -2.24
C ALA A 44 11.96 -4.45 -1.60
N LEU A 45 13.06 -3.85 -2.03
CA LEU A 45 13.57 -2.61 -1.43
C LEU A 45 12.70 -1.38 -1.78
N PRO A 46 12.34 -1.11 -3.05
CA PRO A 46 11.37 -0.05 -3.38
C PRO A 46 10.03 -0.23 -2.65
N ALA A 47 9.51 -1.46 -2.61
CA ALA A 47 8.25 -1.77 -1.95
C ALA A 47 8.29 -1.53 -0.44
N THR A 48 9.38 -1.91 0.23
CA THR A 48 9.54 -1.64 1.67
C THR A 48 9.61 -0.15 1.98
N ILE A 49 10.30 0.63 1.17
CA ILE A 49 10.41 2.09 1.36
C ILE A 49 9.05 2.76 1.17
N LEU A 50 8.29 2.36 0.15
CA LEU A 50 6.94 2.88 -0.09
C LEU A 50 5.98 2.49 1.05
N SER A 51 6.05 1.24 1.50
CA SER A 51 5.17 0.72 2.55
C SER A 51 5.41 1.36 3.91
N LEU A 52 6.65 1.70 4.27
CA LEU A 52 6.97 2.35 5.55
C LEU A 52 6.19 3.64 5.74
N GLY A 53 6.08 4.47 4.70
CA GLY A 53 5.27 5.70 4.74
C GLY A 53 3.79 5.42 4.98
N GLY A 54 3.24 4.47 4.23
CA GLY A 54 1.84 4.03 4.35
C GLY A 54 1.53 3.45 5.73
N ILE A 55 2.37 2.54 6.23
CA ILE A 55 2.22 1.92 7.55
C ILE A 55 2.22 2.99 8.66
N ALA A 56 3.13 3.97 8.58
CA ALA A 56 3.21 5.02 9.59
C ALA A 56 1.95 5.89 9.66
N VAL A 57 1.35 6.20 8.51
CA VAL A 57 0.10 6.97 8.43
C VAL A 57 -1.07 6.13 8.96
N GLN A 58 -1.21 4.90 8.46
CA GLN A 58 -2.31 4.01 8.84
C GLN A 58 -2.27 3.63 10.32
N SER A 59 -1.09 3.37 10.88
CA SER A 59 -0.94 3.06 12.30
C SER A 59 -1.42 4.21 13.20
N ARG A 60 -1.10 5.47 12.84
CA ARG A 60 -1.59 6.63 13.58
C ARG A 60 -3.11 6.77 13.47
N TYR A 61 -3.66 6.53 12.30
CA TYR A 61 -5.08 6.65 12.05
C TYR A 61 -5.87 5.60 12.83
N ILE A 62 -5.44 4.32 12.77
CA ILE A 62 -6.06 3.23 13.54
C ILE A 62 -5.97 3.50 15.06
N ARG A 63 -4.81 3.99 15.52
CA ARG A 63 -4.62 4.34 16.92
C ARG A 63 -5.60 5.42 17.38
N ALA A 64 -5.78 6.48 16.61
CA ALA A 64 -6.73 7.55 16.93
C ALA A 64 -8.16 7.02 16.98
N SER A 65 -8.59 6.29 15.95
CA SER A 65 -9.90 5.67 15.88
C SER A 65 -10.15 4.67 17.03
N MET A 66 -9.12 3.93 17.44
CA MET A 66 -9.20 3.02 18.57
C MET A 66 -9.40 3.75 19.89
N LEU A 67 -8.67 4.85 20.12
CA LEU A 67 -8.82 5.67 21.33
C LEU A 67 -10.23 6.28 21.41
N GLU A 68 -10.77 6.81 20.31
CA GLU A 68 -12.16 7.29 20.26
C GLU A 68 -13.15 6.19 20.61
N THR A 69 -13.01 5.03 19.97
CA THR A 69 -13.88 3.88 20.19
C THR A 69 -13.88 3.40 21.65
N LEU A 70 -12.73 3.39 22.31
CA LEU A 70 -12.59 2.98 23.71
C LEU A 70 -13.31 3.91 24.70
N HIS A 71 -13.61 5.15 24.30
CA HIS A 71 -14.37 6.11 25.11
C HIS A 71 -15.90 6.05 24.89
N GLU A 72 -16.34 5.26 23.91
CA GLU A 72 -17.75 5.11 23.59
C GLU A 72 -18.58 4.47 24.71
N GLY A 73 -19.85 4.87 24.81
CA GLY A 73 -20.78 4.43 25.85
C GLY A 73 -20.99 2.91 25.91
N TYR A 74 -21.00 2.24 24.75
CA TYR A 74 -21.17 0.79 24.72
C TYR A 74 -19.97 0.02 25.30
N ILE A 75 -18.75 0.59 25.22
CA ILE A 75 -17.56 0.02 25.86
C ILE A 75 -17.68 0.13 27.39
N ARG A 76 -18.17 1.26 27.90
CA ARG A 76 -18.46 1.41 29.35
C ARG A 76 -19.49 0.40 29.83
N THR A 77 -20.53 0.17 29.03
CA THR A 77 -21.55 -0.84 29.33
C THR A 77 -20.97 -2.25 29.31
N ALA A 78 -20.07 -2.57 28.38
CA ALA A 78 -19.39 -3.87 28.33
C ALA A 78 -18.53 -4.11 29.58
N ARG A 79 -17.78 -3.10 30.03
CA ARG A 79 -17.02 -3.17 31.29
C ARG A 79 -17.91 -3.35 32.52
N ALA A 80 -19.03 -2.62 32.57
CA ALA A 80 -19.99 -2.73 33.66
C ALA A 80 -20.63 -4.13 33.77
N LYS A 81 -20.72 -4.86 32.62
CA LYS A 81 -21.16 -6.26 32.57
C LYS A 81 -20.08 -7.28 32.96
N GLY A 82 -18.87 -6.83 33.30
CA GLY A 82 -17.78 -7.70 33.78
C GLY A 82 -17.06 -8.43 32.64
N LEU A 83 -17.15 -7.96 31.37
CA LEU A 83 -16.38 -8.52 30.28
C LEU A 83 -14.88 -8.21 30.50
N ASP A 84 -14.02 -9.17 30.17
CA ASP A 84 -12.58 -9.03 30.23
C ASP A 84 -12.07 -7.99 29.20
N ASP A 85 -10.94 -7.35 29.53
CA ASP A 85 -10.37 -6.29 28.70
C ASP A 85 -9.96 -6.78 27.32
N ASP A 86 -9.52 -8.03 27.16
CA ASP A 86 -9.18 -8.60 25.84
C ASP A 86 -10.41 -8.75 24.96
N THR A 87 -11.52 -9.21 25.50
CA THR A 87 -12.79 -9.27 24.76
C THR A 87 -13.28 -7.89 24.36
N ILE A 88 -13.17 -6.91 25.27
CA ILE A 88 -13.53 -5.52 24.97
C ILE A 88 -12.64 -4.96 23.85
N PHE A 89 -11.34 -5.18 23.94
CA PHE A 89 -10.38 -4.66 22.97
C PHE A 89 -10.54 -5.29 21.61
N TYR A 90 -10.44 -6.62 21.49
CA TYR A 90 -10.41 -7.31 20.21
C TYR A 90 -11.79 -7.46 19.56
N LYS A 91 -12.82 -7.75 20.33
CA LYS A 91 -14.15 -8.04 19.80
C LYS A 91 -15.01 -6.79 19.64
N HIS A 92 -14.92 -5.85 20.57
CA HIS A 92 -15.80 -4.67 20.56
C HIS A 92 -15.12 -3.42 20.00
N ALA A 93 -13.91 -3.08 20.47
CA ALA A 93 -13.24 -1.86 20.05
C ALA A 93 -12.57 -2.00 18.69
N LEU A 94 -11.75 -3.03 18.47
CA LEU A 94 -10.99 -3.23 17.25
C LEU A 94 -11.90 -3.33 16.01
N ARG A 95 -13.00 -4.07 16.11
CA ARG A 95 -13.96 -4.23 15.00
C ARG A 95 -14.51 -2.90 14.51
N ASN A 96 -14.76 -1.95 15.40
CA ASN A 96 -15.29 -0.64 15.03
C ASN A 96 -14.19 0.31 14.56
N SER A 97 -13.02 0.25 15.17
CA SER A 97 -11.88 1.12 14.81
C SER A 97 -11.22 0.77 13.47
N ILE A 98 -11.45 -0.44 12.92
CA ILE A 98 -10.96 -0.85 11.61
C ILE A 98 -11.80 -0.30 10.45
N ARG A 99 -13.04 0.14 10.66
CA ARG A 99 -13.93 0.63 9.59
C ARG A 99 -13.26 1.66 8.67
N PRO A 100 -12.56 2.69 9.16
CA PRO A 100 -11.88 3.64 8.29
C PRO A 100 -10.77 3.02 7.43
N LEU A 101 -10.13 1.95 7.92
CA LEU A 101 -9.14 1.21 7.16
C LEU A 101 -9.77 0.52 5.94
N ILE A 102 -10.96 -0.07 6.12
CA ILE A 102 -11.69 -0.74 5.03
C ILE A 102 -12.06 0.26 3.95
N THR A 103 -12.54 1.44 4.33
CA THR A 103 -12.80 2.54 3.37
C THR A 103 -11.53 2.95 2.62
N GLY A 104 -10.37 2.95 3.31
CA GLY A 104 -9.06 3.25 2.72
C GLY A 104 -8.58 2.23 1.68
N ILE A 105 -9.05 0.97 1.73
CA ILE A 105 -8.64 -0.09 0.80
C ILE A 105 -9.02 0.27 -0.65
N GLY A 106 -10.16 0.94 -0.86
CA GLY A 106 -10.57 1.42 -2.19
C GLY A 106 -9.52 2.29 -2.88
N GLY A 107 -8.82 3.12 -2.11
CA GLY A 107 -7.73 3.97 -2.63
C GLY A 107 -6.39 3.26 -2.84
N LEU A 108 -6.20 2.05 -2.31
CA LEU A 108 -4.93 1.33 -2.44
C LEU A 108 -4.69 0.83 -3.87
N LEU A 109 -5.72 0.33 -4.56
CA LEU A 109 -5.58 -0.19 -5.92
C LEU A 109 -5.05 0.85 -6.90
N PRO A 110 -5.66 2.05 -7.02
CA PRO A 110 -5.11 3.09 -7.88
C PRO A 110 -3.73 3.59 -7.41
N ALA A 111 -3.48 3.64 -6.10
CA ALA A 111 -2.18 4.04 -5.57
C ALA A 111 -1.06 3.04 -5.90
N LEU A 112 -1.35 1.73 -5.90
CA LEU A 112 -0.38 0.69 -6.28
C LEU A 112 0.01 0.76 -7.75
N ILE A 113 -0.93 1.10 -8.65
CA ILE A 113 -0.66 1.16 -10.09
C ILE A 113 -0.19 2.55 -10.50
N GLY A 114 -0.71 3.62 -9.87
CA GLY A 114 -0.20 4.97 -10.09
C GLY A 114 1.28 5.13 -9.73
N GLY A 115 1.82 4.21 -8.93
CA GLY A 115 3.23 4.13 -8.59
C GLY A 115 3.76 5.36 -7.86
N SER A 116 5.07 5.40 -7.74
CA SER A 116 5.80 6.57 -7.24
C SER A 116 6.90 6.98 -8.20
N VAL A 117 6.66 7.99 -8.99
CA VAL A 117 7.66 8.56 -9.94
C VAL A 117 9.02 8.71 -9.29
N ILE A 118 9.06 9.20 -8.06
CA ILE A 118 10.30 9.48 -7.33
C ILE A 118 11.04 8.19 -7.00
N VAL A 119 10.35 7.20 -6.42
CA VAL A 119 10.97 5.93 -6.02
C VAL A 119 11.37 5.13 -7.25
N GLU A 120 10.50 5.06 -8.26
CA GLU A 120 10.79 4.39 -9.52
C GLU A 120 11.99 4.98 -10.25
N THR A 121 12.15 6.31 -10.22
CA THR A 121 13.32 6.99 -10.80
C THR A 121 14.60 6.71 -10.01
N ILE A 122 14.54 6.77 -8.67
CA ILE A 122 15.69 6.51 -7.79
C ILE A 122 16.22 5.09 -7.96
N PHE A 123 15.31 4.10 -8.04
CA PHE A 123 15.65 2.70 -8.20
C PHE A 123 15.82 2.27 -9.66
N ALA A 124 15.68 3.21 -10.61
CA ALA A 124 15.68 2.92 -12.05
C ALA A 124 14.67 1.80 -12.42
N TYR A 125 13.57 1.70 -11.67
CA TYR A 125 12.54 0.69 -11.87
C TYR A 125 11.56 1.13 -12.97
N PRO A 126 11.24 0.28 -13.96
CA PRO A 126 10.32 0.63 -15.04
C PRO A 126 8.85 0.53 -14.56
N GLY A 127 8.42 1.50 -13.77
CA GLY A 127 7.06 1.56 -13.24
C GLY A 127 6.14 2.51 -14.01
N MET A 128 4.85 2.49 -13.66
CA MET A 128 3.82 3.29 -14.32
C MET A 128 3.96 4.78 -14.06
N GLY A 129 4.41 5.16 -12.86
CA GLY A 129 4.64 6.55 -12.51
C GLY A 129 5.78 7.16 -13.34
N ARG A 130 6.88 6.42 -13.49
CA ARG A 130 8.00 6.82 -14.32
C ARG A 130 7.60 6.90 -15.80
N LEU A 131 6.87 5.90 -16.30
CA LEU A 131 6.33 5.90 -17.67
C LEU A 131 5.51 7.16 -17.96
N GLY A 132 4.58 7.50 -17.05
CA GLY A 132 3.77 8.70 -17.19
C GLY A 132 4.59 10.00 -17.17
N TYR A 133 5.59 10.06 -16.31
CA TYR A 133 6.48 11.22 -16.24
C TYR A 133 7.33 11.39 -17.51
N GLU A 134 7.93 10.31 -18.02
CA GLU A 134 8.71 10.31 -19.26
C GLU A 134 7.84 10.72 -20.46
N ALA A 135 6.62 10.15 -20.56
CA ALA A 135 5.68 10.51 -21.63
C ALA A 135 5.30 12.00 -21.64
N VAL A 136 5.14 12.62 -20.45
CA VAL A 136 4.89 14.07 -20.36
C VAL A 136 6.08 14.87 -20.87
N LEU A 137 7.32 14.47 -20.55
CA LEU A 137 8.53 15.14 -21.02
C LEU A 137 8.70 15.03 -22.54
N GLU A 138 8.34 13.87 -23.10
CA GLU A 138 8.40 13.58 -24.53
C GLU A 138 7.20 14.16 -25.31
N ARG A 139 6.22 14.77 -24.62
CA ARG A 139 4.96 15.27 -25.19
C ARG A 139 4.12 14.18 -25.87
N ASP A 140 4.24 12.96 -25.37
CA ASP A 140 3.39 11.84 -25.77
C ASP A 140 2.05 11.92 -25.04
N TYR A 141 1.09 12.65 -25.60
CA TYR A 141 -0.24 12.83 -24.99
C TYR A 141 -1.08 11.55 -24.87
N PRO A 142 -1.05 10.60 -25.81
CA PRO A 142 -1.79 9.35 -25.71
C PRO A 142 -1.47 8.54 -24.44
N THR A 143 -0.20 8.43 -24.06
CA THR A 143 0.22 7.62 -22.92
C THR A 143 -0.31 8.13 -21.57
N PRO A 144 -0.19 9.41 -21.19
CA PRO A 144 -0.80 9.93 -19.96
C PRO A 144 -2.33 9.80 -19.94
N VAL A 145 -3.00 9.96 -21.10
CA VAL A 145 -4.46 9.78 -21.20
C VAL A 145 -4.83 8.32 -20.92
N ALA A 146 -4.13 7.36 -21.52
CA ALA A 146 -4.35 5.94 -21.27
C ALA A 146 -4.08 5.57 -19.79
N LEU A 147 -3.01 6.09 -19.17
CA LEU A 147 -2.69 5.88 -17.76
C LEU A 147 -3.80 6.43 -16.86
N ASN A 148 -4.28 7.64 -17.13
CA ASN A 148 -5.38 8.23 -16.36
C ASN A 148 -6.67 7.41 -16.49
N PHE A 149 -6.97 6.87 -17.67
CA PHE A 149 -8.12 6.00 -17.86
C PHE A 149 -8.01 4.71 -17.03
N ILE A 150 -6.84 4.08 -17.03
CA ILE A 150 -6.56 2.88 -16.21
C ILE A 150 -6.73 3.21 -14.72
N VAL A 151 -6.14 4.31 -14.25
CA VAL A 151 -6.26 4.74 -12.84
C VAL A 151 -7.71 5.02 -12.48
N ALA A 152 -8.48 5.69 -13.35
CA ALA A 152 -9.90 5.95 -13.11
C ALA A 152 -10.71 4.64 -13.01
N ALA A 153 -10.47 3.67 -13.90
CA ALA A 153 -11.11 2.35 -13.83
C ALA A 153 -10.78 1.63 -12.52
N LEU A 154 -9.54 1.71 -12.05
CA LEU A 154 -9.11 1.12 -10.78
C LEU A 154 -9.70 1.80 -9.56
N VAL A 155 -9.92 3.11 -9.61
CA VAL A 155 -10.67 3.82 -8.56
C VAL A 155 -12.08 3.26 -8.45
N LEU A 156 -12.77 3.05 -9.56
CA LEU A 156 -14.12 2.47 -9.56
C LEU A 156 -14.14 1.06 -8.98
N VAL A 157 -13.20 0.21 -9.44
CA VAL A 157 -13.06 -1.16 -8.90
C VAL A 157 -12.68 -1.14 -7.42
N GLY A 158 -11.77 -0.26 -7.02
CA GLY A 158 -11.35 -0.12 -5.63
C GLY A 158 -12.50 0.31 -4.72
N ASN A 159 -13.31 1.26 -5.15
CA ASN A 159 -14.48 1.69 -4.41
C ASN A 159 -15.51 0.54 -4.29
N LEU A 160 -15.77 -0.19 -5.39
CA LEU A 160 -16.65 -1.35 -5.35
C LEU A 160 -16.16 -2.41 -4.37
N VAL A 161 -14.86 -2.72 -4.36
CA VAL A 161 -14.26 -3.66 -3.40
C VAL A 161 -14.40 -3.15 -1.96
N SER A 162 -14.17 -1.85 -1.74
CA SER A 162 -14.36 -1.23 -0.43
C SER A 162 -15.81 -1.34 0.06
N ASP A 163 -16.77 -1.07 -0.79
CA ASP A 163 -18.21 -1.16 -0.47
C ASP A 163 -18.63 -2.59 -0.13
N LEU A 164 -18.14 -3.58 -0.91
CA LEU A 164 -18.39 -4.99 -0.64
C LEU A 164 -17.77 -5.42 0.71
N LEU A 165 -16.53 -5.02 0.99
CA LEU A 165 -15.89 -5.31 2.27
C LEU A 165 -16.63 -4.64 3.43
N TYR A 166 -17.13 -3.42 3.22
CA TYR A 166 -17.91 -2.71 4.22
C TYR A 166 -19.22 -3.45 4.55
N ALA A 167 -19.93 -3.94 3.53
CA ALA A 167 -21.12 -4.75 3.71
C ALA A 167 -20.88 -6.05 4.48
N VAL A 168 -19.70 -6.67 4.32
CA VAL A 168 -19.30 -7.88 5.07
C VAL A 168 -19.00 -7.57 6.53
N VAL A 169 -18.33 -6.43 6.81
CA VAL A 169 -17.90 -6.06 8.16
C VAL A 169 -19.03 -5.43 8.99
N ASP A 170 -19.91 -4.68 8.33
CA ASP A 170 -21.08 -4.07 8.97
C ASP A 170 -22.40 -4.55 8.31
N PRO A 171 -22.99 -5.64 8.81
CA PRO A 171 -24.23 -6.19 8.25
C PRO A 171 -25.45 -5.29 8.44
N ARG A 172 -25.30 -4.13 9.07
CA ARG A 172 -26.37 -3.12 9.21
C ARG A 172 -26.53 -2.24 7.97
N VAL A 173 -25.49 -2.18 7.12
CA VAL A 173 -25.55 -1.50 5.83
C VAL A 173 -26.20 -2.45 4.84
N ARG A 174 -27.50 -2.29 4.63
CA ARG A 174 -28.20 -2.93 3.50
C ARG A 174 -27.90 -2.10 2.26
N LEU A 175 -27.40 -2.76 1.23
CA LEU A 175 -27.31 -2.18 -0.11
C LEU A 175 -28.78 -1.98 -0.57
N GLU A 176 -29.29 -0.74 -0.54
CA GLU A 176 -30.51 -0.33 -1.24
C GLU A 176 -30.19 -0.03 -2.70
#